data_6773dab480e7b0d83eb451c0a4c5e411
#
_entry.id   6773dab480e7b0d83eb451c0a4c5e411
#
_cell.length_a   1.000
_cell.length_b   1.000
_cell.length_c   1.000
_cell.angle_alpha   90.00
_cell.angle_beta   90.00
_cell.angle_gamma   90.00
#
_symmetry.space_group_name_H-M   'P 1'
#
loop_
_entity.id
_entity.type
_entity.pdbx_description
1 polymer ?
#
loop_
_entity_poly.entity_id
_entity_poly.type
_entity_poly.pdbx_seq_one_letter_code
_entity_poly.pdbx_strand_id
1 'polypeptide(L)'
;MEARVNYFTSPTAGKAVKHLMPAGRALKEAPLPAATQELVALRVSQINGCAVCIDMHTKDAAAAGETSVRLNLVATWREATVFTEAERAALELAEAGTRVADGAGGVSDEVWAYAAKQYDEEQLTALVVLVSFMNMVNRLNVISRQPAGDYEPGQFH
;
A
#
# COMPACT_ATOMS: atom_id res chain seq x y z
N MET A 1 -4.42 -7.19 21.72
CA MET A 1 -4.22 -8.45 20.94
C MET A 1 -2.73 -8.68 20.87
N GLU A 2 -2.25 -9.89 21.17
CA GLU A 2 -0.82 -10.18 21.06
C GLU A 2 -0.48 -10.75 19.67
N ALA A 3 0.72 -10.42 19.17
CA ALA A 3 1.24 -10.99 17.94
C ALA A 3 1.50 -12.50 18.12
N ARG A 4 1.21 -13.31 17.09
CA ARG A 4 1.49 -14.76 17.10
C ARG A 4 2.98 -15.08 17.10
N VAL A 5 3.76 -14.25 16.43
CA VAL A 5 5.22 -14.31 16.36
C VAL A 5 5.80 -12.90 16.37
N ASN A 6 6.95 -12.75 17.05
CA ASN A 6 7.73 -11.53 16.96
C ASN A 6 8.85 -11.75 15.94
N TYR A 7 8.65 -11.26 14.72
CA TYR A 7 9.66 -11.42 13.66
C TYR A 7 10.86 -10.49 13.81
N PHE A 8 10.81 -9.46 14.67
CA PHE A 8 11.97 -8.63 14.98
C PHE A 8 13.00 -9.35 15.86
N THR A 9 12.55 -10.27 16.70
CA THR A 9 13.43 -11.06 17.56
C THR A 9 13.79 -12.45 17.01
N SER A 10 13.12 -12.89 15.94
CA SER A 10 13.40 -14.16 15.28
C SER A 10 14.68 -14.10 14.45
N PRO A 11 15.68 -14.97 14.67
CA PRO A 11 16.90 -14.99 13.84
C PRO A 11 16.63 -15.23 12.35
N THR A 12 15.63 -16.04 12.01
CA THR A 12 15.24 -16.35 10.62
C THR A 12 14.54 -15.15 9.99
N ALA A 13 13.51 -14.63 10.68
CA ALA A 13 12.75 -13.48 10.19
C ALA A 13 13.63 -12.22 10.14
N GLY A 14 14.48 -11.99 11.15
CA GLY A 14 15.39 -10.85 11.20
C GLY A 14 16.37 -10.80 10.03
N LYS A 15 16.78 -11.94 9.46
CA LYS A 15 17.61 -11.98 8.25
C LYS A 15 16.83 -11.57 6.99
N ALA A 16 15.56 -11.89 6.90
CA ALA A 16 14.70 -11.56 5.76
C ALA A 16 14.09 -10.15 5.90
N VAL A 17 13.47 -9.87 7.05
CA VAL A 17 12.72 -8.62 7.30
C VAL A 17 13.62 -7.39 7.30
N LYS A 18 14.90 -7.52 7.70
CA LYS A 18 15.85 -6.39 7.67
C LYS A 18 16.04 -5.76 6.29
N HIS A 19 15.73 -6.49 5.21
CA HIS A 19 15.82 -5.97 3.85
C HIS A 19 14.55 -5.25 3.39
N LEU A 20 13.43 -5.40 4.10
CA LEU A 20 12.16 -4.77 3.76
C LEU A 20 12.20 -3.25 4.03
N MET A 21 12.82 -2.82 5.14
CA MET A 21 12.91 -1.40 5.46
C MET A 21 13.67 -0.60 4.40
N PRO A 22 14.88 -1.04 3.93
CA PRO A 22 15.55 -0.39 2.80
C PRO A 22 14.72 -0.39 1.51
N ALA A 23 14.00 -1.49 1.20
CA ALA A 23 13.13 -1.54 0.03
C ALA A 23 11.97 -0.54 0.14
N GLY A 24 11.34 -0.44 1.31
CA GLY A 24 10.29 0.56 1.57
C GLY A 24 10.80 2.00 1.41
N ARG A 25 12.01 2.31 1.90
CA ARG A 25 12.63 3.64 1.69
C ARG A 25 12.88 3.95 0.22
N ALA A 26 13.43 3.00 -0.52
CA ALA A 26 13.66 3.17 -1.96
C ALA A 26 12.36 3.46 -2.73
N LEU A 27 11.24 2.84 -2.32
CA LEU A 27 9.92 3.13 -2.89
C LEU A 27 9.44 4.55 -2.58
N LYS A 28 9.71 5.07 -1.37
CA LYS A 28 9.37 6.46 -1.01
C LYS A 28 10.14 7.50 -1.82
N GLU A 29 11.35 7.17 -2.26
CA GLU A 29 12.21 8.01 -3.11
C GLU A 29 11.86 7.89 -4.60
N ALA A 30 10.97 6.95 -4.98
CA ALA A 30 10.56 6.75 -6.37
C ALA A 30 9.78 7.97 -6.91
N PRO A 31 9.76 8.21 -8.24
CA PRO A 31 9.15 9.40 -8.85
C PRO A 31 7.61 9.36 -8.87
N LEU A 32 6.99 8.55 -8.05
CA LEU A 32 5.53 8.51 -7.86
C LEU A 32 5.13 9.52 -6.77
N PRO A 33 4.10 10.37 -6.98
CA PRO A 33 3.68 11.34 -5.96
C PRO A 33 3.41 10.70 -4.60
N ALA A 34 3.96 11.28 -3.53
CA ALA A 34 3.84 10.72 -2.18
C ALA A 34 2.40 10.48 -1.73
N ALA A 35 1.48 11.40 -2.05
CA ALA A 35 0.05 11.22 -1.77
C ALA A 35 -0.51 9.96 -2.48
N THR A 36 -0.15 9.74 -3.76
CA THR A 36 -0.56 8.55 -4.50
C THR A 36 0.01 7.28 -3.88
N GLN A 37 1.27 7.29 -3.42
CA GLN A 37 1.89 6.15 -2.74
C GLN A 37 1.09 5.76 -1.47
N GLU A 38 0.73 6.74 -0.63
CA GLU A 38 -0.03 6.49 0.60
C GLU A 38 -1.46 6.00 0.30
N LEU A 39 -2.15 6.59 -0.69
CA LEU A 39 -3.49 6.12 -1.09
C LEU A 39 -3.47 4.67 -1.60
N VAL A 40 -2.49 4.32 -2.42
CA VAL A 40 -2.29 2.95 -2.93
C VAL A 40 -1.98 1.98 -1.79
N ALA A 41 -1.03 2.33 -0.92
CA ALA A 41 -0.66 1.50 0.23
C ALA A 41 -1.84 1.28 1.18
N LEU A 42 -2.61 2.34 1.45
CA LEU A 42 -3.83 2.27 2.25
C LEU A 42 -4.87 1.34 1.58
N ARG A 43 -5.10 1.48 0.26
CA ARG A 43 -6.08 0.65 -0.46
C ARG A 43 -5.70 -0.82 -0.46
N VAL A 44 -4.46 -1.16 -0.77
CA VAL A 44 -3.94 -2.55 -0.70
C VAL A 44 -4.14 -3.12 0.70
N SER A 45 -3.85 -2.31 1.74
CA SER A 45 -3.99 -2.72 3.14
C SER A 45 -5.44 -2.95 3.56
N GLN A 46 -6.39 -2.13 3.05
CA GLN A 46 -7.83 -2.32 3.26
C GLN A 46 -8.33 -3.63 2.64
N ILE A 47 -7.92 -3.93 1.41
CA ILE A 47 -8.30 -5.16 0.69
C ILE A 47 -7.78 -6.40 1.44
N ASN A 48 -6.53 -6.36 1.91
CA ASN A 48 -5.89 -7.47 2.62
C ASN A 48 -6.29 -7.55 4.11
N GLY A 49 -6.98 -6.55 4.66
CA GLY A 49 -7.37 -6.50 6.08
C GLY A 49 -6.20 -6.33 7.05
N CYS A 50 -5.14 -5.62 6.65
CA CYS A 50 -3.95 -5.38 7.48
C CYS A 50 -4.17 -4.17 8.41
N ALA A 51 -4.63 -4.41 9.63
CA ALA A 51 -4.94 -3.34 10.57
C ALA A 51 -3.74 -2.42 10.89
N VAL A 52 -2.57 -2.98 11.19
CA VAL A 52 -1.36 -2.20 11.48
C VAL A 52 -0.91 -1.37 10.26
N CYS A 53 -1.08 -1.88 9.04
CA CYS A 53 -0.72 -1.15 7.83
C CYS A 53 -1.72 -0.01 7.57
N ILE A 54 -3.02 -0.23 7.81
CA ILE A 54 -4.05 0.81 7.71
C ILE A 54 -3.76 1.92 8.74
N ASP A 55 -3.46 1.55 9.98
CA ASP A 55 -3.11 2.50 11.05
C ASP A 55 -1.92 3.38 10.64
N MET A 56 -0.84 2.75 10.17
CA MET A 56 0.39 3.42 9.74
C MET A 56 0.12 4.39 8.57
N HIS A 57 -0.40 3.88 7.45
CA HIS A 57 -0.59 4.70 6.23
C HIS A 57 -1.63 5.79 6.41
N THR A 58 -2.67 5.57 7.23
CA THR A 58 -3.64 6.61 7.57
C THR A 58 -3.00 7.75 8.36
N LYS A 59 -2.17 7.43 9.35
CA LYS A 59 -1.50 8.43 10.19
C LYS A 59 -0.40 9.18 9.44
N ASP A 60 0.41 8.46 8.64
CA ASP A 60 1.46 9.08 7.82
C ASP A 60 0.87 10.03 6.77
N ALA A 61 -0.16 9.60 6.05
CA ALA A 61 -0.86 10.43 5.08
C ALA A 61 -1.49 11.68 5.73
N ALA A 62 -2.16 11.51 6.89
CA ALA A 62 -2.73 12.63 7.63
C ALA A 62 -1.67 13.62 8.10
N ALA A 63 -0.52 13.15 8.60
CA ALA A 63 0.61 13.98 8.99
C ALA A 63 1.24 14.73 7.80
N ALA A 64 1.16 14.14 6.58
CA ALA A 64 1.56 14.78 5.33
C ALA A 64 0.50 15.75 4.75
N GLY A 65 -0.63 15.97 5.45
CA GLY A 65 -1.66 16.93 5.07
C GLY A 65 -2.84 16.33 4.29
N GLU A 66 -2.93 15.01 4.17
CA GLU A 66 -4.09 14.37 3.54
C GLU A 66 -5.34 14.51 4.43
N THR A 67 -6.50 14.71 3.79
CA THR A 67 -7.73 14.94 4.54
C THR A 67 -8.39 13.65 4.99
N SER A 68 -9.05 13.69 6.16
CA SER A 68 -9.81 12.55 6.67
C SER A 68 -10.92 12.10 5.71
N VAL A 69 -11.51 13.04 4.95
CA VAL A 69 -12.53 12.72 3.94
C VAL A 69 -11.95 11.85 2.84
N ARG A 70 -10.80 12.23 2.26
CA ARG A 70 -10.16 11.45 1.20
C ARG A 70 -9.70 10.09 1.72
N LEU A 71 -9.08 10.04 2.92
CA LEU A 71 -8.64 8.77 3.54
C LEU A 71 -9.80 7.80 3.76
N ASN A 72 -10.95 8.30 4.25
CA ASN A 72 -12.15 7.46 4.43
C ASN A 72 -12.76 6.99 3.10
N LEU A 73 -12.71 7.82 2.06
CA LEU A 73 -13.29 7.51 0.75
C LEU A 73 -12.41 6.59 -0.11
N VAL A 74 -11.16 6.29 0.28
CA VAL A 74 -10.31 5.34 -0.46
C VAL A 74 -10.99 3.97 -0.62
N ALA A 75 -11.76 3.51 0.36
CA ALA A 75 -12.46 2.23 0.29
C ALA A 75 -13.54 2.19 -0.81
N THR A 76 -14.10 3.35 -1.14
CA THR A 76 -15.18 3.55 -2.12
C THR A 76 -14.78 4.53 -3.24
N TRP A 77 -13.51 4.57 -3.56
CA TRP A 77 -12.92 5.57 -4.45
C TRP A 77 -13.62 5.68 -5.82
N ARG A 78 -14.21 4.58 -6.33
CA ARG A 78 -14.89 4.58 -7.63
C ARG A 78 -16.08 5.53 -7.69
N GLU A 79 -16.79 5.70 -6.58
CA GLU A 79 -17.95 6.59 -6.47
C GLU A 79 -17.59 7.97 -5.92
N ALA A 80 -16.34 8.15 -5.43
CA ALA A 80 -15.88 9.41 -4.87
C ALA A 80 -15.36 10.37 -5.96
N THR A 81 -15.65 11.65 -5.81
CA THR A 81 -15.25 12.71 -6.75
C THR A 81 -13.98 13.46 -6.33
N VAL A 82 -13.36 13.04 -5.22
CA VAL A 82 -12.22 13.72 -4.58
C VAL A 82 -10.85 13.24 -5.07
N PHE A 83 -10.82 12.25 -5.95
CA PHE A 83 -9.59 11.67 -6.50
C PHE A 83 -9.40 12.12 -7.96
N THR A 84 -8.16 12.47 -8.28
CA THR A 84 -7.75 12.79 -9.66
C THR A 84 -7.79 11.56 -10.57
N GLU A 85 -7.79 11.75 -11.89
CA GLU A 85 -7.73 10.62 -12.84
C GLU A 85 -6.47 9.76 -12.65
N ALA A 86 -5.32 10.37 -12.33
CA ALA A 86 -4.10 9.64 -12.03
C ALA A 86 -4.22 8.79 -10.75
N GLU A 87 -4.75 9.36 -9.67
CA GLU A 87 -5.00 8.60 -8.43
C GLU A 87 -6.01 7.47 -8.64
N ARG A 88 -7.07 7.69 -9.42
CA ARG A 88 -8.06 6.67 -9.78
C ARG A 88 -7.43 5.52 -10.55
N ALA A 89 -6.56 5.82 -11.52
CA ALA A 89 -5.84 4.81 -12.28
C ALA A 89 -4.88 3.99 -11.40
N ALA A 90 -4.17 4.65 -10.46
CA ALA A 90 -3.31 3.97 -9.49
C ALA A 90 -4.12 3.06 -8.54
N LEU A 91 -5.26 3.53 -8.03
CA LEU A 91 -6.14 2.75 -7.16
C LEU A 91 -6.75 1.55 -7.89
N GLU A 92 -7.11 1.69 -9.17
CA GLU A 92 -7.62 0.59 -9.97
C GLU A 92 -6.55 -0.47 -10.20
N LEU A 93 -5.33 -0.07 -10.59
CA LEU A 93 -4.21 -0.99 -10.74
C LEU A 93 -3.87 -1.67 -9.40
N ALA A 94 -3.91 -0.94 -8.29
CA ALA A 94 -3.67 -1.47 -6.95
C ALA A 94 -4.71 -2.54 -6.56
N GLU A 95 -5.99 -2.32 -6.86
CA GLU A 95 -7.03 -3.33 -6.60
C GLU A 95 -6.85 -4.58 -7.45
N ALA A 96 -6.65 -4.41 -8.78
CA ALA A 96 -6.45 -5.53 -9.68
C ALA A 96 -5.20 -6.34 -9.30
N GLY A 97 -4.07 -5.67 -9.04
CA GLY A 97 -2.83 -6.30 -8.61
C GLY A 97 -2.89 -6.98 -7.25
N THR A 98 -3.77 -6.50 -6.35
CA THR A 98 -3.98 -7.12 -5.03
C THR A 98 -4.87 -8.36 -5.11
N ARG A 99 -5.87 -8.35 -5.99
CA ARG A 99 -6.87 -9.41 -6.15
C ARG A 99 -6.53 -10.45 -7.22
N VAL A 100 -5.27 -10.59 -7.61
CA VAL A 100 -4.85 -11.53 -8.65
C VAL A 100 -5.24 -12.98 -8.35
N ALA A 101 -5.35 -13.36 -7.08
CA ALA A 101 -5.77 -14.70 -6.68
C ALA A 101 -7.29 -14.92 -6.78
N ASP A 102 -8.08 -13.84 -6.69
CA ASP A 102 -9.55 -13.89 -6.66
C ASP A 102 -10.15 -13.52 -8.02
N GLY A 103 -9.37 -12.89 -8.90
CA GLY A 103 -9.78 -12.42 -10.21
C GLY A 103 -9.34 -13.36 -11.33
N ALA A 104 -10.25 -13.75 -12.21
CA ALA A 104 -9.88 -14.48 -13.41
C ALA A 104 -9.07 -13.59 -14.36
N GLY A 105 -7.82 -13.97 -14.67
CA GLY A 105 -6.98 -13.29 -15.66
C GLY A 105 -6.03 -12.19 -15.13
N GLY A 106 -5.96 -11.98 -13.82
CA GLY A 106 -5.01 -11.03 -13.24
C GLY A 106 -5.35 -9.55 -13.52
N VAL A 107 -4.37 -8.75 -13.90
CA VAL A 107 -4.55 -7.34 -14.32
C VAL A 107 -4.91 -7.30 -15.81
N SER A 108 -6.07 -6.77 -16.16
CA SER A 108 -6.49 -6.69 -17.57
C SER A 108 -5.73 -5.61 -18.34
N ASP A 109 -5.69 -5.76 -19.68
CA ASP A 109 -5.04 -4.77 -20.55
C ASP A 109 -5.69 -3.39 -20.46
N GLU A 110 -6.99 -3.29 -20.17
CA GLU A 110 -7.70 -2.03 -19.97
C GLU A 110 -7.23 -1.32 -18.70
N VAL A 111 -7.10 -2.05 -17.58
CA VAL A 111 -6.58 -1.49 -16.32
C VAL A 111 -5.15 -1.02 -16.49
N TRP A 112 -4.33 -1.84 -17.18
CA TRP A 112 -2.95 -1.46 -17.49
C TRP A 112 -2.88 -0.21 -18.37
N ALA A 113 -3.64 -0.18 -19.47
CA ALA A 113 -3.67 0.95 -20.40
C ALA A 113 -4.17 2.25 -19.72
N TYR A 114 -5.11 2.14 -18.79
CA TYR A 114 -5.58 3.29 -18.03
C TYR A 114 -4.46 3.88 -17.15
N ALA A 115 -3.71 3.04 -16.45
CA ALA A 115 -2.56 3.48 -15.66
C ALA A 115 -1.43 4.03 -16.56
N ALA A 116 -1.10 3.35 -17.68
CA ALA A 116 -0.08 3.77 -18.62
C ALA A 116 -0.38 5.11 -19.32
N LYS A 117 -1.64 5.54 -19.33
CA LYS A 117 -2.04 6.86 -19.83
C LYS A 117 -1.70 8.00 -18.85
N GLN A 118 -1.61 7.68 -17.55
CA GLN A 118 -1.42 8.66 -16.48
C GLN A 118 0.02 8.73 -15.98
N TYR A 119 0.79 7.67 -16.12
CA TYR A 119 2.13 7.50 -15.55
C TYR A 119 3.14 7.11 -16.62
N ASP A 120 4.36 7.62 -16.53
CA ASP A 120 5.47 7.17 -17.34
C ASP A 120 5.96 5.76 -16.91
N GLU A 121 6.90 5.19 -17.64
CA GLU A 121 7.40 3.85 -17.42
C GLU A 121 8.03 3.66 -16.02
N GLU A 122 8.77 4.65 -15.53
CA GLU A 122 9.41 4.61 -14.21
C GLU A 122 8.38 4.71 -13.10
N GLN A 123 7.39 5.58 -13.23
CA GLN A 123 6.27 5.70 -12.30
C GLN A 123 5.40 4.45 -12.27
N LEU A 124 5.14 3.84 -13.45
CA LEU A 124 4.42 2.56 -13.53
C LEU A 124 5.20 1.44 -12.85
N THR A 125 6.51 1.37 -13.07
CA THR A 125 7.39 0.41 -12.42
C THR A 125 7.33 0.58 -10.89
N ALA A 126 7.45 1.82 -10.41
CA ALA A 126 7.33 2.13 -8.99
C ALA A 126 5.96 1.70 -8.42
N LEU A 127 4.87 1.94 -9.15
CA LEU A 127 3.53 1.56 -8.75
C LEU A 127 3.36 0.03 -8.66
N VAL A 128 3.85 -0.73 -9.64
CA VAL A 128 3.83 -2.19 -9.63
C VAL A 128 4.63 -2.76 -8.45
N VAL A 129 5.83 -2.21 -8.22
CA VAL A 129 6.69 -2.64 -7.10
C VAL A 129 6.03 -2.29 -5.76
N LEU A 130 5.43 -1.09 -5.62
CA LEU A 130 4.71 -0.67 -4.42
C LEU A 130 3.53 -1.61 -4.10
N VAL A 131 2.69 -1.92 -5.08
CA VAL A 131 1.55 -2.85 -4.89
C VAL A 131 2.05 -4.23 -4.45
N SER A 132 3.11 -4.75 -5.10
CA SER A 132 3.70 -6.05 -4.78
C SER A 132 4.31 -6.07 -3.38
N PHE A 133 5.07 -5.04 -3.03
CA PHE A 133 5.68 -4.86 -1.71
C PHE A 133 4.62 -4.81 -0.61
N MET A 134 3.57 -3.99 -0.80
CA MET A 134 2.47 -3.87 0.16
C MET A 134 1.75 -5.19 0.36
N ASN A 135 1.49 -5.96 -0.70
CA ASN A 135 0.89 -7.28 -0.60
C ASN A 135 1.74 -8.26 0.24
N MET A 136 3.07 -8.22 0.08
CA MET A 136 3.99 -9.01 0.89
C MET A 136 3.94 -8.60 2.36
N VAL A 137 4.09 -7.30 2.66
CA VAL A 137 4.10 -6.77 4.03
C VAL A 137 2.75 -7.00 4.72
N ASN A 138 1.65 -6.77 4.02
CA ASN A 138 0.32 -7.03 4.57
C ASN A 138 0.14 -8.49 4.98
N ARG A 139 0.55 -9.44 4.13
CA ARG A 139 0.46 -10.87 4.45
C ARG A 139 1.31 -11.26 5.66
N LEU A 140 2.53 -10.71 5.74
CA LEU A 140 3.39 -10.91 6.91
C LEU A 140 2.68 -10.46 8.20
N ASN A 141 2.11 -9.25 8.19
CA ASN A 141 1.45 -8.66 9.36
C ASN A 141 0.11 -9.36 9.71
N VAL A 142 -0.71 -9.71 8.72
CA VAL A 142 -1.99 -10.39 8.92
C VAL A 142 -1.78 -11.81 9.47
N ILE A 143 -0.85 -12.58 8.89
CA ILE A 143 -0.56 -13.96 9.33
C ILE A 143 -0.03 -13.95 10.76
N SER A 144 0.87 -13.01 11.08
CA SER A 144 1.47 -12.89 12.42
C SER A 144 0.58 -12.15 13.43
N ARG A 145 -0.55 -11.58 13.01
CA ARG A 145 -1.47 -10.78 13.83
C ARG A 145 -0.77 -9.62 14.54
N GLN A 146 -0.04 -8.80 13.79
CA GLN A 146 0.59 -7.62 14.39
C GLN A 146 -0.48 -6.65 14.90
N PRO A 147 -0.36 -6.13 16.13
CA PRO A 147 -1.33 -5.20 16.71
C PRO A 147 -1.28 -3.85 16.00
N ALA A 148 -2.42 -3.14 15.99
CA ALA A 148 -2.58 -1.79 15.47
C ALA A 148 -3.01 -0.85 16.59
N GLY A 149 -2.83 0.46 16.40
CA GLY A 149 -3.31 1.53 17.28
C GLY A 149 -2.20 2.43 17.82
N ASP A 150 -1.01 1.87 18.07
CA ASP A 150 0.09 2.55 18.77
C ASP A 150 1.16 3.14 17.83
N TYR A 151 0.94 3.10 16.52
CA TYR A 151 1.88 3.68 15.56
C TYR A 151 1.91 5.20 15.66
N GLU A 152 3.11 5.79 15.67
CA GLU A 152 3.32 7.23 15.57
C GLU A 152 3.85 7.59 14.16
N PRO A 153 3.36 8.69 13.55
CA PRO A 153 3.80 9.09 12.21
C PRO A 153 5.33 9.19 12.09
N GLY A 154 5.89 8.56 11.04
CA GLY A 154 7.32 8.56 10.79
C GLY A 154 8.15 7.55 11.60
N GLN A 155 7.54 6.72 12.43
CA GLN A 155 8.26 5.77 13.31
C GLN A 155 9.17 4.79 12.55
N PHE A 156 8.85 4.47 11.28
CA PHE A 156 9.60 3.52 10.44
C PHE A 156 10.29 4.19 9.23
N HIS A 157 10.56 5.47 9.31
CA HIS A 157 11.19 6.26 8.24
C HIS A 157 12.66 6.57 8.53
#